data_62eb7f6a0644513464a9d1a9009f3ab9
#
_entry.id   62eb7f6a0644513464a9d1a9009f3ab9
#
_cell.length_a   1.000
_cell.length_b   1.000
_cell.length_c   1.000
_cell.angle_alpha   90.00
_cell.angle_beta   90.00
_cell.angle_gamma   90.00
#
_symmetry.space_group_name_H-M   'P 1'
#
loop_
_entity.id
_entity.type
_entity.pdbx_description
1 polymer ?
#
loop_
_entity_poly.entity_id
_entity_poly.type
_entity_poly.pdbx_seq_one_letter_code
_entity_poly.pdbx_strand_id
1 'polypeptide(L)'
;MRLAGMCAVLLCAAGLAMAQESDASIQGKIIALEKLWNQAYKSADTKALDSILDDSIVLINDDGSIQTKKEFLASVKASNAQEQQVAPEALKVNVHGNVAIASGVLRVKGVEGGKPYTRRERFVDTWLHKGENWVCIATNATPIH
;
A
#
# COMPACT_ATOMS: atom_id res chain seq x y z
N MET A 1 35.90 44.22 48.70
CA MET A 1 35.00 44.27 47.55
C MET A 1 35.26 43.01 46.68
N ARG A 2 34.36 42.04 46.74
CA ARG A 2 34.45 40.81 45.92
C ARG A 2 33.35 40.90 44.90
N LEU A 3 33.70 41.03 43.62
CA LEU A 3 32.75 40.89 42.49
C LEU A 3 32.58 39.42 42.20
N ALA A 4 31.34 38.93 42.38
CA ALA A 4 30.92 37.62 41.93
C ALA A 4 30.45 37.72 40.46
N GLY A 5 31.22 37.10 39.55
CA GLY A 5 30.83 36.97 38.15
C GLY A 5 29.80 35.84 37.99
N MET A 6 28.62 36.21 37.54
CA MET A 6 27.56 35.27 37.25
C MET A 6 27.66 34.82 35.78
N CYS A 7 28.21 33.63 35.54
CA CYS A 7 28.20 32.99 34.20
C CYS A 7 26.81 32.47 33.92
N ALA A 8 26.08 33.10 33.00
CA ALA A 8 24.85 32.57 32.43
C ALA A 8 25.20 31.56 31.38
N VAL A 9 24.93 30.28 31.65
CA VAL A 9 25.02 29.20 30.66
C VAL A 9 23.73 29.21 29.86
N LEU A 10 23.79 29.69 28.61
CA LEU A 10 22.72 29.54 27.63
C LEU A 10 22.74 28.08 27.13
N LEU A 11 21.82 27.25 27.59
CA LEU A 11 21.50 25.96 26.96
C LEU A 11 20.71 26.24 25.66
N CYS A 12 21.39 26.19 24.51
CA CYS A 12 20.73 26.06 23.22
C CYS A 12 20.16 24.66 23.09
N ALA A 13 18.86 24.47 23.36
CA ALA A 13 18.11 23.28 22.98
C ALA A 13 17.93 23.34 21.47
N ALA A 14 18.84 22.68 20.72
CA ALA A 14 18.65 22.38 19.30
C ALA A 14 17.55 21.32 19.19
N GLY A 15 16.31 21.76 19.05
CA GLY A 15 15.19 20.89 18.68
C GLY A 15 15.47 20.34 17.27
N LEU A 16 15.75 19.06 17.15
CA LEU A 16 15.72 18.34 15.87
C LEU A 16 14.27 18.36 15.38
N ALA A 17 13.94 19.38 14.57
CA ALA A 17 12.71 19.36 13.79
C ALA A 17 12.85 18.21 12.77
N MET A 18 12.24 17.07 13.08
CA MET A 18 12.06 16.00 12.10
C MET A 18 11.24 16.62 10.96
N ALA A 19 11.87 16.82 9.82
CA ALA A 19 11.18 17.35 8.65
C ALA A 19 10.07 16.35 8.28
N GLN A 20 8.83 16.79 8.36
CA GLN A 20 7.69 15.99 7.92
C GLN A 20 7.86 15.68 6.43
N GLU A 21 7.73 14.40 6.07
CA GLU A 21 7.82 13.98 4.68
C GLU A 21 6.73 14.66 3.85
N SER A 22 7.08 15.13 2.65
CA SER A 22 6.12 15.81 1.79
C SER A 22 5.10 14.82 1.19
N ASP A 23 3.88 15.29 0.95
CA ASP A 23 2.83 14.51 0.30
C ASP A 23 3.28 13.93 -1.05
N ALA A 24 4.07 14.68 -1.83
CA ALA A 24 4.60 14.21 -3.11
C ALA A 24 5.56 13.02 -2.93
N SER A 25 6.38 13.02 -1.88
CA SER A 25 7.26 11.89 -1.55
C SER A 25 6.43 10.66 -1.14
N ILE A 26 5.42 10.86 -0.28
CA ILE A 26 4.50 9.79 0.14
C ILE A 26 3.75 9.20 -1.06
N GLN A 27 3.20 10.05 -1.95
CA GLN A 27 2.56 9.60 -3.18
C GLN A 27 3.47 8.70 -4.01
N GLY A 28 4.74 9.09 -4.19
CA GLY A 28 5.73 8.28 -4.89
C GLY A 28 5.96 6.91 -4.26
N LYS A 29 6.02 6.84 -2.93
CA LYS A 29 6.15 5.58 -2.17
C LYS A 29 4.93 4.69 -2.37
N ILE A 30 3.73 5.22 -2.23
CA ILE A 30 2.49 4.44 -2.41
C ILE A 30 2.38 3.92 -3.84
N ILE A 31 2.68 4.74 -4.86
CA ILE A 31 2.73 4.29 -6.26
C ILE A 31 3.72 3.13 -6.46
N ALA A 32 4.88 3.17 -5.79
CA ALA A 32 5.85 2.09 -5.83
C ALA A 32 5.33 0.80 -5.17
N LEU A 33 4.61 0.92 -4.04
CA LEU A 33 3.98 -0.20 -3.34
C LEU A 33 2.85 -0.83 -4.16
N GLU A 34 2.03 -0.04 -4.83
CA GLU A 34 1.01 -0.53 -5.78
C GLU A 34 1.63 -1.34 -6.94
N LYS A 35 2.75 -0.86 -7.48
CA LYS A 35 3.50 -1.60 -8.51
C LYS A 35 4.09 -2.89 -7.96
N LEU A 36 4.65 -2.86 -6.75
CA LEU A 36 5.17 -4.05 -6.07
C LEU A 36 4.06 -5.08 -5.87
N TRP A 37 2.88 -4.66 -5.40
CA TRP A 37 1.72 -5.56 -5.26
C TRP A 37 1.41 -6.29 -6.56
N ASN A 38 1.23 -5.55 -7.66
CA ASN A 38 0.90 -6.14 -8.95
C ASN A 38 1.99 -7.10 -9.45
N GLN A 39 3.27 -6.77 -9.25
CA GLN A 39 4.39 -7.63 -9.63
C GLN A 39 4.43 -8.91 -8.78
N ALA A 40 4.29 -8.76 -7.47
CA ALA A 40 4.30 -9.87 -6.52
C ALA A 40 3.10 -10.81 -6.75
N TYR A 41 1.92 -10.27 -7.01
CA TYR A 41 0.73 -11.06 -7.37
C TYR A 41 0.99 -11.88 -8.63
N LYS A 42 1.47 -11.25 -9.69
CA LYS A 42 1.79 -11.89 -10.97
C LYS A 42 2.82 -13.01 -10.85
N SER A 43 3.82 -12.86 -9.99
CA SER A 43 4.88 -13.86 -9.78
C SER A 43 4.59 -14.83 -8.64
N ALA A 44 3.42 -14.73 -8.00
CA ALA A 44 3.06 -15.47 -6.79
C ALA A 44 4.10 -15.30 -5.65
N ASP A 45 4.73 -14.13 -5.57
CA ASP A 45 5.67 -13.79 -4.50
C ASP A 45 4.90 -13.41 -3.22
N THR A 46 4.46 -14.43 -2.51
CA THR A 46 3.70 -14.26 -1.26
C THR A 46 4.53 -13.58 -0.16
N LYS A 47 5.86 -13.65 -0.21
CA LYS A 47 6.72 -12.97 0.77
C LYS A 47 6.70 -11.46 0.56
N ALA A 48 6.79 -11.01 -0.68
CA ALA A 48 6.67 -9.59 -0.99
C ALA A 48 5.28 -9.07 -0.63
N LEU A 49 4.20 -9.80 -0.97
CA LEU A 49 2.83 -9.44 -0.57
C LEU A 49 2.68 -9.38 0.94
N ASP A 50 3.18 -10.36 1.68
CA ASP A 50 3.13 -10.39 3.15
C ASP A 50 3.74 -9.14 3.78
N SER A 51 4.83 -8.64 3.21
CA SER A 51 5.55 -7.46 3.73
C SER A 51 4.81 -6.14 3.57
N ILE A 52 3.88 -6.02 2.64
CA ILE A 52 3.13 -4.80 2.34
C ILE A 52 1.68 -4.82 2.83
N LEU A 53 1.20 -5.96 3.32
CA LEU A 53 -0.15 -6.12 3.86
C LEU A 53 -0.12 -6.13 5.39
N ASP A 54 -1.00 -5.39 6.03
CA ASP A 54 -1.19 -5.47 7.48
C ASP A 54 -1.81 -6.82 7.88
N ASP A 55 -1.47 -7.34 9.05
CA ASP A 55 -2.00 -8.62 9.52
C ASP A 55 -3.52 -8.61 9.74
N SER A 56 -4.08 -7.43 10.00
CA SER A 56 -5.52 -7.19 10.18
C SER A 56 -6.20 -6.59 8.95
N ILE A 57 -5.59 -6.68 7.78
CA ILE A 57 -6.15 -6.10 6.56
C ILE A 57 -7.56 -6.61 6.25
N VAL A 58 -8.42 -5.71 5.77
CA VAL A 58 -9.73 -6.05 5.22
C VAL A 58 -9.60 -6.18 3.69
N LEU A 59 -9.69 -7.39 3.19
CA LEU A 59 -9.65 -7.72 1.76
C LEU A 59 -11.06 -8.05 1.28
N ILE A 60 -11.62 -7.19 0.42
CA ILE A 60 -12.92 -7.44 -0.23
C ILE A 60 -12.67 -7.71 -1.70
N ASN A 61 -13.00 -8.92 -2.13
CA ASN A 61 -12.87 -9.35 -3.52
C ASN A 61 -13.95 -8.75 -4.42
N ASP A 62 -13.79 -8.92 -5.72
CA ASP A 62 -14.71 -8.42 -6.77
C ASP A 62 -16.11 -9.04 -6.69
N ASP A 63 -16.26 -10.23 -6.10
CA ASP A 63 -17.53 -10.91 -5.83
C ASP A 63 -18.17 -10.51 -4.48
N GLY A 64 -17.52 -9.60 -3.72
CA GLY A 64 -17.95 -9.13 -2.40
C GLY A 64 -17.54 -10.05 -1.25
N SER A 65 -16.87 -11.16 -1.48
CA SER A 65 -16.34 -12.01 -0.41
C SER A 65 -15.20 -11.31 0.34
N ILE A 66 -15.03 -11.66 1.61
CA ILE A 66 -13.97 -11.11 2.46
C ILE A 66 -12.95 -12.21 2.70
N GLN A 67 -11.68 -11.86 2.58
CA GLN A 67 -10.56 -12.75 2.89
C GLN A 67 -9.69 -12.17 4.02
N THR A 68 -9.14 -13.04 4.83
CA THR A 68 -8.01 -12.71 5.69
C THR A 68 -6.72 -12.63 4.88
N LYS A 69 -5.70 -11.96 5.39
CA LYS A 69 -4.34 -11.95 4.79
C LYS A 69 -3.85 -13.37 4.49
N LYS A 70 -4.03 -14.29 5.45
CA LYS A 70 -3.59 -15.68 5.30
C LYS A 70 -4.29 -16.40 4.14
N GLU A 71 -5.60 -16.24 4.01
CA GLU A 71 -6.38 -16.83 2.91
C GLU A 71 -5.99 -16.23 1.57
N PHE A 72 -5.81 -14.92 1.52
CA PHE A 72 -5.34 -14.24 0.31
C PHE A 72 -3.98 -14.75 -0.15
N LEU A 73 -2.98 -14.79 0.74
CA LEU A 73 -1.65 -15.32 0.40
C LEU A 73 -1.69 -16.79 -0.04
N ALA A 74 -2.55 -17.60 0.58
CA ALA A 74 -2.75 -18.99 0.17
C ALA A 74 -3.39 -19.09 -1.22
N SER A 75 -4.37 -18.24 -1.53
CA SER A 75 -5.02 -18.19 -2.86
C SER A 75 -4.05 -17.76 -3.96
N VAL A 76 -3.23 -16.74 -3.70
CA VAL A 76 -2.18 -16.29 -4.64
C VAL A 76 -1.19 -17.41 -4.93
N LYS A 77 -0.75 -18.14 -3.89
CA LYS A 77 0.16 -19.28 -4.06
C LYS A 77 -0.47 -20.43 -4.87
N ALA A 78 -1.78 -20.65 -4.71
CA ALA A 78 -2.50 -21.74 -5.39
C ALA A 78 -2.89 -21.40 -6.84
N SER A 79 -3.00 -20.11 -7.20
CA SER A 79 -3.51 -19.64 -8.49
C SER A 79 -2.63 -20.01 -9.69
N ASN A 80 -1.38 -20.43 -9.48
CA ASN A 80 -0.39 -20.76 -10.52
C ASN A 80 -0.31 -19.69 -11.63
N ALA A 81 -0.53 -18.43 -11.30
CA ALA A 81 -0.50 -17.29 -12.22
C ALA A 81 -1.47 -17.40 -13.42
N GLN A 82 -2.58 -18.12 -13.29
CA GLN A 82 -3.62 -18.20 -14.33
C GLN A 82 -4.35 -16.88 -14.53
N GLU A 83 -4.43 -16.07 -13.49
CA GLU A 83 -4.96 -14.71 -13.54
C GLU A 83 -3.81 -13.70 -13.37
N GLN A 84 -3.76 -12.73 -14.26
CA GLN A 84 -2.73 -11.70 -14.25
C GLN A 84 -3.36 -10.33 -14.04
N GLN A 85 -2.97 -9.67 -12.97
CA GLN A 85 -3.20 -8.24 -12.82
C GLN A 85 -2.21 -7.48 -13.70
N VAL A 86 -2.74 -6.56 -14.51
CA VAL A 86 -1.92 -5.63 -15.30
C VAL A 86 -1.77 -4.34 -14.50
N ALA A 87 -0.64 -3.65 -14.67
CA ALA A 87 -0.39 -2.40 -13.96
C ALA A 87 -1.60 -1.46 -14.02
N PRO A 88 -1.96 -0.81 -12.88
CA PRO A 88 -3.17 0.00 -12.80
C PRO A 88 -3.15 1.17 -13.76
N GLU A 89 -4.30 1.42 -14.40
CA GLU A 89 -4.57 2.60 -15.21
C GLU A 89 -5.09 3.73 -14.29
N ALA A 90 -4.74 4.98 -14.60
CA ALA A 90 -5.26 6.17 -13.90
C ALA A 90 -5.09 6.12 -12.36
N LEU A 91 -3.96 5.58 -11.90
CA LEU A 91 -3.63 5.52 -10.49
C LEU A 91 -3.54 6.94 -9.90
N LYS A 92 -4.31 7.16 -8.83
CA LYS A 92 -4.31 8.39 -8.03
C LYS A 92 -4.04 8.04 -6.58
N VAL A 93 -3.25 8.88 -5.91
CA VAL A 93 -2.96 8.74 -4.49
C VAL A 93 -3.28 10.06 -3.78
N ASN A 94 -4.11 10.00 -2.75
CA ASN A 94 -4.44 11.11 -1.87
C ASN A 94 -3.84 10.86 -0.49
N VAL A 95 -3.06 11.81 0.02
CA VAL A 95 -2.38 11.70 1.31
C VAL A 95 -3.17 12.46 2.38
N HIS A 96 -3.33 11.85 3.54
CA HIS A 96 -4.03 12.39 4.71
C HIS A 96 -3.22 12.09 5.97
N GLY A 97 -2.12 12.82 6.17
CA GLY A 97 -1.21 12.58 7.30
C GLY A 97 -0.53 11.21 7.20
N ASN A 98 -0.85 10.33 8.14
CA ASN A 98 -0.30 8.97 8.16
C ASN A 98 -1.17 7.94 7.41
N VAL A 99 -2.17 8.39 6.65
CA VAL A 99 -3.01 7.55 5.80
C VAL A 99 -2.88 8.03 4.36
N ALA A 100 -2.82 7.11 3.41
CA ALA A 100 -2.91 7.39 1.99
C ALA A 100 -3.96 6.48 1.34
N ILE A 101 -4.73 7.05 0.42
CA ILE A 101 -5.75 6.33 -0.35
C ILE A 101 -5.29 6.27 -1.80
N ALA A 102 -5.04 5.05 -2.27
CA ALA A 102 -4.78 4.78 -3.68
C ALA A 102 -6.07 4.32 -4.36
N SER A 103 -6.32 4.80 -5.58
CA SER A 103 -7.43 4.35 -6.39
C SER A 103 -7.05 4.34 -7.86
N GLY A 104 -7.63 3.41 -8.60
CA GLY A 104 -7.33 3.27 -10.02
C GLY A 104 -8.26 2.28 -10.71
N VAL A 105 -7.88 1.90 -11.91
CA VAL A 105 -8.53 0.84 -12.66
C VAL A 105 -7.51 -0.25 -12.93
N LEU A 106 -7.80 -1.44 -12.49
CA LEU A 106 -7.01 -2.63 -12.72
C LEU A 106 -7.56 -3.38 -13.93
N ARG A 107 -6.69 -3.83 -14.82
CA ARG A 107 -7.04 -4.75 -15.88
C ARG A 107 -6.62 -6.15 -15.46
N VAL A 108 -7.59 -7.05 -15.39
CA VAL A 108 -7.36 -8.45 -15.05
C VAL A 108 -7.49 -9.29 -16.31
N LYS A 109 -6.52 -10.16 -16.56
CA LYS A 109 -6.54 -11.14 -17.66
C LYS A 109 -6.45 -12.54 -17.08
N GLY A 110 -7.23 -13.45 -17.61
CA GLY A 110 -7.21 -14.83 -17.15
C GLY A 110 -7.78 -15.79 -18.19
N VAL A 111 -7.94 -17.04 -17.79
CA VAL A 111 -8.57 -18.09 -18.58
C VAL A 111 -9.64 -18.74 -17.72
N GLU A 112 -10.87 -18.76 -18.20
CA GLU A 112 -12.01 -19.40 -17.56
C GLU A 112 -12.67 -20.38 -18.55
N GLY A 113 -12.85 -21.64 -18.16
CA GLY A 113 -13.38 -22.66 -19.03
C GLY A 113 -12.60 -22.87 -20.33
N GLY A 114 -11.28 -22.65 -20.33
CA GLY A 114 -10.41 -22.75 -21.50
C GLY A 114 -10.47 -21.51 -22.43
N LYS A 115 -11.25 -20.47 -22.08
CA LYS A 115 -11.39 -19.25 -22.88
C LYS A 115 -10.68 -18.08 -22.21
N PRO A 116 -9.88 -17.30 -22.94
CA PRO A 116 -9.25 -16.10 -22.38
C PRO A 116 -10.32 -15.03 -22.11
N TYR A 117 -10.19 -14.32 -20.99
CA TYR A 117 -11.00 -13.17 -20.68
C TYR A 117 -10.13 -11.98 -20.30
N THR A 118 -10.71 -10.78 -20.39
CA THR A 118 -10.18 -9.55 -19.84
C THR A 118 -11.33 -8.81 -19.18
N ARG A 119 -11.16 -8.41 -17.91
CA ARG A 119 -12.10 -7.57 -17.19
C ARG A 119 -11.39 -6.35 -16.63
N ARG A 120 -12.14 -5.32 -16.31
CA ARG A 120 -11.65 -4.12 -15.64
C ARG A 120 -12.30 -4.02 -14.27
N GLU A 121 -11.52 -3.62 -13.30
CA GLU A 121 -11.97 -3.47 -11.92
C GLU A 121 -11.52 -2.12 -11.41
N ARG A 122 -12.40 -1.41 -10.73
CA ARG A 122 -12.04 -0.22 -9.97
C ARG A 122 -11.63 -0.66 -8.58
N PHE A 123 -10.48 -0.20 -8.13
CA PHE A 123 -9.99 -0.52 -6.80
C PHE A 123 -9.82 0.74 -5.94
N VAL A 124 -9.87 0.53 -4.64
CA VAL A 124 -9.50 1.50 -3.60
C VAL A 124 -8.71 0.77 -2.54
N ASP A 125 -7.49 1.23 -2.33
CA ASP A 125 -6.57 0.69 -1.33
C ASP A 125 -6.25 1.76 -0.30
N THR A 126 -6.32 1.39 0.98
CA THR A 126 -6.00 2.27 2.09
C THR A 126 -4.69 1.83 2.71
N TRP A 127 -3.72 2.74 2.67
CA TRP A 127 -2.38 2.57 3.20
C TRP A 127 -2.21 3.33 4.51
N LEU A 128 -1.61 2.70 5.50
CA LEU A 128 -1.30 3.28 6.81
C LEU A 128 0.21 3.31 7.02
N HIS A 129 0.73 4.45 7.45
CA HIS A 129 2.12 4.57 7.91
C HIS A 129 2.23 4.00 9.33
N LYS A 130 2.86 2.83 9.45
CA LYS A 130 3.00 2.07 10.70
C LYS A 130 4.48 1.86 11.01
N GLY A 131 4.99 2.55 12.02
CA GLY A 131 6.42 2.59 12.30
C GLY A 131 7.18 3.28 11.17
N GLU A 132 8.07 2.57 10.49
CA GLU A 132 8.86 3.09 9.36
C GLU A 132 8.28 2.70 7.99
N ASN A 133 7.22 1.92 7.96
CA ASN A 133 6.68 1.33 6.74
C ASN A 133 5.25 1.77 6.46
N TRP A 134 4.91 1.79 5.18
CA TRP A 134 3.53 1.87 4.71
C TRP A 134 3.01 0.46 4.48
N VAL A 135 1.86 0.12 5.08
CA VAL A 135 1.17 -1.17 4.92
C VAL A 135 -0.27 -0.94 4.49
N CYS A 136 -0.78 -1.80 3.61
CA CYS A 136 -2.18 -1.76 3.22
C CYS A 136 -3.05 -2.36 4.33
N ILE A 137 -4.07 -1.61 4.76
CA ILE A 137 -5.00 -2.01 5.82
C ILE A 137 -6.41 -2.34 5.30
N ALA A 138 -6.74 -1.89 4.10
CA ALA A 138 -8.00 -2.23 3.45
C ALA A 138 -7.86 -2.15 1.93
N THR A 139 -8.48 -3.07 1.22
CA THR A 139 -8.58 -3.09 -0.23
C THR A 139 -9.95 -3.56 -0.67
N ASN A 140 -10.45 -2.97 -1.75
CA ASN A 140 -11.66 -3.40 -2.43
C ASN A 140 -11.49 -3.25 -3.94
N ALA A 141 -11.90 -4.26 -4.68
CA ALA A 141 -12.01 -4.21 -6.14
C ALA A 141 -13.46 -4.44 -6.57
N THR A 142 -13.92 -3.69 -7.57
CA THR A 142 -15.29 -3.78 -8.10
C THR A 142 -15.24 -3.85 -9.62
N PRO A 143 -15.86 -4.85 -10.27
CA PRO A 143 -15.96 -4.92 -11.72
C PRO A 143 -16.64 -3.66 -12.29
N ILE A 144 -16.12 -3.16 -13.42
CA ILE A 144 -16.71 -2.07 -14.18
C ILE A 144 -17.02 -2.52 -15.60
N HIS A 145 -18.23 -2.26 -16.04
CA HIS A 145 -18.80 -2.65 -17.35
C HIS A 145 -18.70 -1.49 -18.35
#